data_200e7b1e4478c1959c15add56e7df93a
#
_entry.id   200e7b1e4478c1959c15add56e7df93a
#
_cell.length_a   1.000
_cell.length_b   1.000
_cell.length_c   1.000
_cell.angle_alpha   90.00
_cell.angle_beta   90.00
_cell.angle_gamma   90.00
#
_symmetry.space_group_name_H-M   'P 1'
#
loop_
_entity.id
_entity.type
_entity.pdbx_description
1 polymer ?
#
loop_
_entity_poly.entity_id
_entity_poly.type
_entity_poly.pdbx_seq_one_letter_code
_entity_poly.pdbx_strand_id
1 'polypeptide(L)'
;MKRTLALILTLILGLGVLSGCQRAEPDLTPTDPPAGDTGTEPATPSEPEEVTEDVPLPEGEGTLKIAATADISTLNPHTYSMARDSDGIDKLAMLLYKSFIGENEKFSYQPEFAADFPQQMDDTQTVWQIPLREGLVWENGDPMNADTVIYTYKTLLDPKLLNSRASSFADNYIVVLNGSEYTLGQCEWEDVGLKKIDDYTVELTTAAPVTSDEIVNHFVNSALAMVHEGTYEAAMNADRTATMYGTSKDTYMSCGPFVIKDWIAGATIVYEKNPNYVFADKIWLNSIDERTVGEASTRLQMFLNGELDYVSLGSEEYLQYKEDPRIIESDATGMWHISVNMGNTENPILSSTNFRKALYYGTDREAVAAINNVIPAWWIQPKMVVGDLDTGETYRDMVERIQPYEIPENNGYDPEKALEYFEAALEETGLDSVSVTLIYPSDTGSYKPASEYLQKSWAEIFGADRFQMELQGMPNSQMVGTKKDWINNPNSYEMSWGSWSTSKVAPWNAFNVWTTDYPKKNEPYSNAEFDDLWVRANQSEERFDKDARLDMTFRMEEIMLEEAAIIPVMESPGRYLKADRVQLPTSDNSYVVNVGFGWMYARIVEE
;
A
#
# COMPACT_ATOMS: atom_id res chain seq x y z
N MET A 1 45.90 29.08 -7.22
CA MET A 1 46.80 28.97 -6.05
C MET A 1 46.32 27.76 -5.26
N LYS A 2 46.86 26.67 -5.54
CA LYS A 2 47.79 25.71 -4.94
C LYS A 2 47.78 25.68 -3.40
N ARG A 3 47.40 24.51 -2.82
CA ARG A 3 48.12 23.64 -1.86
C ARG A 3 47.09 22.74 -1.19
N THR A 4 46.99 21.43 -1.42
CA THR A 4 47.85 20.25 -1.18
C THR A 4 48.25 20.04 0.28
N LEU A 5 48.00 18.80 0.73
CA LEU A 5 48.66 17.94 1.75
C LEU A 5 47.67 17.36 2.77
N ALA A 6 47.74 16.13 3.25
CA ALA A 6 48.46 14.88 2.90
C ALA A 6 47.87 13.73 3.73
N LEU A 7 48.06 12.52 3.23
CA LEU A 7 47.86 11.20 3.88
C LEU A 7 48.66 11.05 5.19
N ILE A 8 48.09 10.28 6.16
CA ILE A 8 48.89 9.38 7.00
C ILE A 8 48.16 8.03 7.13
N LEU A 9 48.83 7.02 6.58
CA LEU A 9 48.58 5.59 6.72
C LEU A 9 49.29 5.10 7.99
N THR A 10 48.63 4.32 8.85
CA THR A 10 49.36 3.51 9.81
C THR A 10 48.78 2.09 9.84
N LEU A 11 49.60 1.18 9.33
CA LEU A 11 49.48 -0.27 9.31
C LEU A 11 49.97 -0.81 10.66
N ILE A 12 49.18 -1.65 11.34
CA ILE A 12 49.71 -2.53 12.40
C ILE A 12 49.25 -3.95 12.10
N LEU A 13 50.23 -4.78 11.71
CA LEU A 13 50.18 -6.24 11.71
C LEU A 13 50.36 -6.78 13.13
N GLY A 14 49.54 -7.73 13.50
CA GLY A 14 49.72 -8.56 14.71
C GLY A 14 49.36 -10.01 14.40
N LEU A 15 50.37 -10.85 14.21
CA LEU A 15 50.28 -12.33 14.15
C LEU A 15 49.93 -12.89 15.53
N GLY A 16 49.08 -13.93 15.58
CA GLY A 16 48.83 -14.68 16.82
C GLY A 16 48.04 -15.98 16.64
N VAL A 17 48.75 -17.04 16.28
CA VAL A 17 48.65 -18.43 16.76
C VAL A 17 47.36 -19.24 16.54
N LEU A 18 47.49 -20.22 15.65
CA LEU A 18 46.69 -21.44 15.50
C LEU A 18 46.67 -22.31 16.78
N SER A 19 45.48 -22.71 17.22
CA SER A 19 45.31 -23.88 18.07
C SER A 19 44.10 -24.67 17.56
N GLY A 20 44.35 -25.86 17.07
CA GLY A 20 43.35 -26.76 16.52
C GLY A 20 42.54 -27.43 17.63
N CYS A 21 41.24 -27.59 17.37
CA CYS A 21 40.44 -28.62 18.04
C CYS A 21 39.74 -29.45 16.97
N GLN A 22 40.05 -30.73 17.00
CA GLN A 22 39.44 -31.76 16.16
C GLN A 22 37.97 -31.92 16.51
N ARG A 23 37.13 -31.92 15.48
CA ARG A 23 35.70 -32.23 15.58
C ARG A 23 35.51 -33.72 15.31
N ALA A 24 34.95 -34.46 16.27
CA ALA A 24 34.54 -35.84 16.13
C ALA A 24 33.23 -35.89 15.32
N GLU A 25 33.18 -36.68 14.26
CA GLU A 25 31.97 -37.04 13.51
C GLU A 25 31.14 -38.06 14.33
N PRO A 26 29.81 -37.96 14.36
CA PRO A 26 28.96 -39.05 14.84
C PRO A 26 28.63 -40.03 13.71
N ASP A 27 28.85 -41.30 14.01
CA ASP A 27 28.58 -42.50 13.24
C ASP A 27 27.07 -42.70 13.03
N LEU A 28 26.63 -42.77 11.78
CA LEU A 28 25.26 -43.07 11.38
C LEU A 28 25.17 -44.51 10.89
N THR A 29 24.74 -45.41 11.73
CA THR A 29 24.25 -46.74 11.32
C THR A 29 22.72 -46.76 11.31
N PRO A 30 22.09 -47.29 10.24
CA PRO A 30 20.64 -47.40 10.17
C PRO A 30 20.14 -48.62 10.94
N THR A 31 19.10 -48.41 11.75
CA THR A 31 18.33 -49.52 12.34
C THR A 31 16.97 -49.61 11.66
N ASP A 32 16.65 -50.82 11.16
CA ASP A 32 15.36 -51.20 10.57
C ASP A 32 14.18 -51.05 11.55
N PRO A 33 12.97 -50.74 11.04
CA PRO A 33 11.78 -50.67 11.87
C PRO A 33 11.13 -52.05 12.08
N PRO A 34 10.51 -52.33 13.23
CA PRO A 34 9.71 -53.53 13.42
C PRO A 34 8.31 -53.35 12.83
N ALA A 35 7.87 -54.36 12.13
CA ALA A 35 6.52 -54.53 11.65
C ALA A 35 5.54 -54.80 12.80
N GLY A 36 4.35 -54.15 12.74
CA GLY A 36 3.24 -54.43 13.65
C GLY A 36 1.95 -53.76 13.20
N ASP A 37 1.17 -54.54 12.54
CA ASP A 37 -0.21 -54.40 12.14
C ASP A 37 -1.16 -53.90 13.24
N THR A 38 -2.06 -52.98 12.93
CA THR A 38 -3.53 -53.09 13.20
C THR A 38 -4.24 -51.83 12.68
N GLY A 39 -5.28 -52.05 11.86
CA GLY A 39 -6.12 -51.03 11.29
C GLY A 39 -6.89 -50.21 12.32
N THR A 40 -7.03 -48.94 12.01
CA THR A 40 -8.06 -48.08 12.59
C THR A 40 -8.69 -47.25 11.45
N GLU A 41 -10.02 -47.27 11.41
CA GLU A 41 -10.88 -46.50 10.49
C GLU A 41 -10.58 -45.03 10.48
N PRO A 42 -10.85 -44.30 9.38
CA PRO A 42 -10.64 -42.87 9.33
C PRO A 42 -11.68 -42.15 10.23
N ALA A 43 -11.16 -41.35 11.18
CA ALA A 43 -11.96 -40.49 12.01
C ALA A 43 -12.58 -39.38 11.14
N THR A 44 -13.88 -39.22 11.30
CA THR A 44 -14.69 -38.10 10.80
C THR A 44 -14.09 -36.78 11.30
N PRO A 45 -13.97 -35.74 10.47
CA PRO A 45 -13.56 -34.43 10.95
C PRO A 45 -14.56 -33.91 11.99
N SER A 46 -14.10 -33.64 13.18
CA SER A 46 -14.87 -32.90 14.19
C SER A 46 -15.09 -31.48 13.71
N GLU A 47 -16.34 -31.01 13.74
CA GLU A 47 -16.70 -29.59 13.60
C GLU A 47 -15.84 -28.74 14.54
N PRO A 48 -15.46 -27.52 14.12
CA PRO A 48 -14.76 -26.60 15.01
C PRO A 48 -15.66 -26.30 16.22
N GLU A 49 -15.16 -26.54 17.41
CA GLU A 49 -15.81 -26.07 18.62
C GLU A 49 -15.88 -24.53 18.58
N GLU A 50 -17.11 -23.98 18.58
CA GLU A 50 -17.37 -22.59 18.88
C GLU A 50 -16.76 -22.25 20.25
N VAL A 51 -15.62 -21.55 20.23
CA VAL A 51 -15.09 -20.92 21.44
C VAL A 51 -15.84 -19.61 21.64
N THR A 52 -17.03 -19.69 22.20
CA THR A 52 -17.72 -18.55 22.78
C THR A 52 -17.59 -18.61 24.29
N GLU A 53 -16.50 -18.13 24.84
CA GLU A 53 -16.51 -17.54 26.18
C GLU A 53 -16.05 -16.09 26.04
N ASP A 54 -17.01 -15.18 26.18
CA ASP A 54 -16.81 -13.78 26.49
C ASP A 54 -16.10 -13.68 27.86
N VAL A 55 -14.79 -13.88 27.87
CA VAL A 55 -13.97 -13.53 29.02
C VAL A 55 -13.82 -12.02 28.97
N PRO A 56 -14.37 -11.26 29.93
CA PRO A 56 -14.11 -9.83 29.99
C PRO A 56 -12.60 -9.63 30.11
N LEU A 57 -11.99 -9.12 29.04
CA LEU A 57 -10.58 -8.80 29.08
C LEU A 57 -10.39 -7.67 30.09
N PRO A 58 -9.34 -7.71 30.93
CA PRO A 58 -9.09 -6.68 31.94
C PRO A 58 -9.05 -5.30 31.24
N GLU A 59 -9.65 -4.29 31.89
CA GLU A 59 -9.59 -2.90 31.44
C GLU A 59 -8.12 -2.58 31.14
N GLY A 60 -7.80 -2.27 29.87
CA GLY A 60 -6.45 -2.31 29.36
C GLY A 60 -5.53 -1.33 30.09
N GLU A 61 -4.55 -1.83 30.77
CA GLU A 61 -3.38 -1.12 31.26
C GLU A 61 -2.17 -1.61 30.49
N GLY A 62 -1.95 -1.10 29.25
CA GLY A 62 -0.82 -1.57 28.50
C GLY A 62 -0.20 -0.53 27.59
N THR A 63 1.13 -0.57 27.50
CA THR A 63 1.91 0.18 26.51
C THR A 63 2.32 -0.76 25.39
N LEU A 64 1.95 -0.40 24.17
CA LEU A 64 2.45 -1.04 22.94
C LEU A 64 3.82 -0.45 22.61
N LYS A 65 4.84 -1.28 22.50
CA LYS A 65 6.22 -0.89 22.17
C LYS A 65 6.53 -1.23 20.73
N ILE A 66 6.78 -0.21 19.92
CA ILE A 66 7.03 -0.39 18.48
C ILE A 66 8.27 0.37 18.02
N ALA A 67 8.74 0.05 16.81
CA ALA A 67 9.81 0.79 16.18
C ALA A 67 9.45 1.16 14.74
N ALA A 68 9.67 2.43 14.40
CA ALA A 68 9.60 2.95 13.04
C ALA A 68 10.97 2.94 12.37
N THR A 69 10.99 2.78 11.05
CA THR A 69 12.22 2.77 10.25
C THR A 69 12.81 4.17 10.01
N ALA A 70 11.99 5.19 10.14
CA ALA A 70 12.36 6.60 9.97
C ALA A 70 11.56 7.46 10.93
N ASP A 71 12.07 8.66 11.19
CA ASP A 71 11.36 9.67 11.98
C ASP A 71 10.18 10.28 11.21
N ILE A 72 9.22 10.85 11.94
CA ILE A 72 8.16 11.66 11.35
C ILE A 72 8.77 12.98 10.88
N SER A 73 8.53 13.34 9.63
CA SER A 73 8.99 14.63 9.10
C SER A 73 8.01 15.76 9.41
N THR A 74 6.72 15.47 9.39
CA THR A 74 5.65 16.39 9.76
C THR A 74 4.35 15.63 10.06
N LEU A 75 3.60 16.13 11.01
CA LEU A 75 2.21 15.72 11.30
C LEU A 75 1.19 16.64 10.61
N ASN A 76 1.65 17.58 9.76
CA ASN A 76 0.74 18.41 8.99
C ASN A 76 0.11 17.63 7.83
N PRO A 77 -1.21 17.33 7.86
CA PRO A 77 -1.87 16.56 6.83
C PRO A 77 -1.85 17.23 5.45
N HIS A 78 -1.66 18.55 5.41
CA HIS A 78 -1.66 19.32 4.17
C HIS A 78 -0.35 19.22 3.38
N THR A 79 0.75 18.75 4.00
CA THR A 79 2.09 18.78 3.40
C THR A 79 2.88 17.47 3.53
N TYR A 80 2.38 16.49 4.28
CA TYR A 80 3.09 15.22 4.46
C TYR A 80 3.40 14.53 3.13
N SER A 81 4.51 13.82 3.06
CA SER A 81 4.99 13.20 1.82
C SER A 81 5.31 11.71 1.94
N MET A 82 5.33 11.16 3.14
CA MET A 82 5.79 9.79 3.43
C MET A 82 4.71 8.97 4.11
N ALA A 83 4.68 7.67 3.82
CA ALA A 83 3.80 6.73 4.52
C ALA A 83 3.97 6.78 6.05
N ARG A 84 5.20 7.07 6.51
CA ARG A 84 5.52 7.24 7.93
C ARG A 84 4.79 8.42 8.58
N ASP A 85 4.68 9.55 7.87
CA ASP A 85 3.96 10.72 8.38
C ASP A 85 2.45 10.44 8.47
N SER A 86 1.86 9.74 7.48
CA SER A 86 0.43 9.37 7.51
C SER A 86 0.10 8.47 8.69
N ASP A 87 0.96 7.52 9.04
CA ASP A 87 0.78 6.64 10.20
C ASP A 87 0.73 7.44 11.52
N GLY A 88 1.54 8.48 11.66
CA GLY A 88 1.48 9.41 12.78
C GLY A 88 0.18 10.24 12.80
N ILE A 89 -0.24 10.76 11.64
CA ILE A 89 -1.48 11.53 11.49
C ILE A 89 -2.69 10.66 11.87
N ASP A 90 -2.75 9.42 11.40
CA ASP A 90 -3.87 8.51 11.65
C ASP A 90 -4.04 8.13 13.14
N LYS A 91 -2.96 8.21 13.93
CA LYS A 91 -3.01 8.04 15.39
C LYS A 91 -3.53 9.27 16.13
N LEU A 92 -3.38 10.48 15.56
CA LEU A 92 -3.52 11.74 16.29
C LEU A 92 -4.67 12.63 15.81
N ALA A 93 -5.19 12.39 14.60
CA ALA A 93 -6.23 13.22 14.02
C ALA A 93 -7.49 12.41 13.69
N MET A 94 -8.61 13.11 13.57
CA MET A 94 -9.86 12.58 13.04
C MET A 94 -10.01 12.91 11.57
N LEU A 95 -10.72 12.01 10.88
CA LEU A 95 -11.26 12.18 9.54
C LEU A 95 -12.79 12.34 9.62
N LEU A 96 -13.44 12.70 8.53
CA LEU A 96 -14.92 12.63 8.48
C LEU A 96 -15.39 11.17 8.57
N TYR A 97 -14.70 10.28 7.87
CA TYR A 97 -14.96 8.83 7.87
C TYR A 97 -13.65 8.08 8.09
N LYS A 98 -13.75 6.89 8.66
CA LYS A 98 -12.60 6.02 8.92
C LYS A 98 -12.87 4.60 8.42
N SER A 99 -11.85 3.93 7.94
CA SER A 99 -11.92 2.51 7.67
C SER A 99 -11.90 1.73 8.98
N PHE A 100 -12.70 0.67 9.03
CA PHE A 100 -12.87 -0.19 10.18
C PHE A 100 -13.01 -1.64 9.75
N ILE A 101 -12.51 -2.58 10.57
CA ILE A 101 -12.85 -3.99 10.45
C ILE A 101 -13.77 -4.33 11.60
N GLY A 102 -14.98 -4.77 11.27
CA GLY A 102 -15.99 -5.16 12.26
C GLY A 102 -15.70 -6.49 12.94
N GLU A 103 -16.54 -6.89 13.88
CA GLU A 103 -16.42 -8.17 14.63
C GLU A 103 -16.42 -9.42 13.73
N ASN A 104 -16.98 -9.30 12.52
CA ASN A 104 -16.96 -10.36 11.50
C ASN A 104 -15.73 -10.33 10.60
N GLU A 105 -14.69 -9.57 10.96
CA GLU A 105 -13.45 -9.36 10.20
C GLU A 105 -13.64 -8.77 8.78
N LYS A 106 -14.79 -8.18 8.52
CA LYS A 106 -15.08 -7.54 7.24
C LYS A 106 -14.72 -6.06 7.27
N PHE A 107 -14.13 -5.61 6.18
CA PHE A 107 -13.85 -4.21 5.96
C PHE A 107 -15.15 -3.41 5.82
N SER A 108 -15.20 -2.24 6.46
CA SER A 108 -16.29 -1.26 6.31
C SER A 108 -15.79 0.15 6.53
N TYR A 109 -16.59 1.13 6.14
CA TYR A 109 -16.39 2.51 6.56
C TYR A 109 -17.31 2.86 7.74
N GLN A 110 -16.81 3.73 8.61
CA GLN A 110 -17.58 4.28 9.73
C GLN A 110 -17.51 5.80 9.72
N PRO A 111 -18.64 6.49 10.03
CA PRO A 111 -18.59 7.89 10.35
C PRO A 111 -17.73 8.12 11.60
N GLU A 112 -16.70 9.00 11.52
CA GLU A 112 -15.82 9.35 12.64
C GLU A 112 -16.16 10.75 13.17
N PHE A 113 -15.79 11.83 12.48
CA PHE A 113 -16.29 13.17 12.79
C PHE A 113 -17.70 13.39 12.22
N ALA A 114 -18.03 12.82 11.08
CA ALA A 114 -19.40 12.73 10.60
C ALA A 114 -20.29 11.95 11.60
N ALA A 115 -21.55 12.31 11.72
CA ALA A 115 -22.52 11.61 12.56
C ALA A 115 -23.19 10.46 11.81
N ASP A 116 -23.26 10.56 10.48
CA ASP A 116 -23.88 9.59 9.58
C ASP A 116 -23.24 9.67 8.20
N PHE A 117 -23.61 8.77 7.29
CA PHE A 117 -23.18 8.78 5.89
C PHE A 117 -23.74 10.00 5.14
N PRO A 118 -23.11 10.40 4.00
CA PRO A 118 -23.54 11.55 3.20
C PRO A 118 -24.99 11.37 2.72
N GLN A 119 -25.79 12.43 2.83
CA GLN A 119 -27.19 12.47 2.42
C GLN A 119 -27.34 13.22 1.10
N GLN A 120 -27.91 12.56 0.10
CA GLN A 120 -28.17 13.17 -1.20
C GLN A 120 -29.28 14.23 -1.11
N MET A 121 -29.05 15.43 -1.65
CA MET A 121 -29.95 16.56 -1.55
C MET A 121 -30.62 16.93 -2.86
N ASP A 122 -30.13 16.41 -4.00
CA ASP A 122 -30.67 16.69 -5.32
C ASP A 122 -30.78 15.43 -6.19
N ASP A 123 -31.58 15.48 -7.23
CA ASP A 123 -31.76 14.36 -8.18
C ASP A 123 -30.55 14.18 -9.12
N THR A 124 -29.63 15.15 -9.15
CA THR A 124 -28.42 15.08 -9.99
C THR A 124 -27.23 14.44 -9.30
N GLN A 125 -27.37 14.05 -8.01
CA GLN A 125 -26.31 13.43 -7.21
C GLN A 125 -25.04 14.30 -7.13
N THR A 126 -25.20 15.62 -7.17
CA THR A 126 -24.09 16.57 -7.10
C THR A 126 -24.07 17.37 -5.80
N VAL A 127 -25.20 17.41 -5.05
CA VAL A 127 -25.31 18.13 -3.78
C VAL A 127 -25.58 17.15 -2.65
N TRP A 128 -24.72 17.18 -1.65
CA TRP A 128 -24.73 16.25 -0.53
C TRP A 128 -24.60 16.99 0.80
N GLN A 129 -25.32 16.57 1.82
CA GLN A 129 -25.10 17.03 3.19
C GLN A 129 -24.42 15.97 4.03
N ILE A 130 -23.45 16.41 4.82
CA ILE A 130 -22.70 15.58 5.75
C ILE A 130 -23.01 16.08 7.16
N PRO A 131 -23.81 15.34 7.94
CA PRO A 131 -24.07 15.66 9.34
C PRO A 131 -22.82 15.38 10.18
N LEU A 132 -22.52 16.25 11.14
CA LEU A 132 -21.37 16.15 12.04
C LEU A 132 -21.83 15.77 13.46
N ARG A 133 -20.97 15.09 14.20
CA ARG A 133 -21.22 14.75 15.61
C ARG A 133 -21.15 15.99 16.48
N GLU A 134 -22.11 16.12 17.37
CA GLU A 134 -22.13 17.15 18.40
C GLU A 134 -21.24 16.76 19.59
N GLY A 135 -20.67 17.75 20.28
CA GLY A 135 -19.97 17.56 21.55
C GLY A 135 -18.54 17.04 21.43
N LEU A 136 -18.00 16.85 20.22
CA LEU A 136 -16.59 16.51 20.04
C LEU A 136 -15.69 17.70 20.36
N VAL A 137 -14.52 17.41 20.93
CA VAL A 137 -13.55 18.43 21.35
C VAL A 137 -12.11 18.02 20.99
N TRP A 138 -11.25 19.00 20.78
CA TRP A 138 -9.82 18.83 20.71
C TRP A 138 -9.23 18.45 22.09
N GLU A 139 -7.99 18.01 22.15
CA GLU A 139 -7.32 17.63 23.41
C GLU A 139 -7.29 18.79 24.45
N ASN A 140 -7.30 20.04 24.00
CA ASN A 140 -7.35 21.23 24.86
C ASN A 140 -8.77 21.62 25.31
N GLY A 141 -9.82 20.92 24.83
CA GLY A 141 -11.22 21.18 25.12
C GLY A 141 -11.92 22.14 24.15
N ASP A 142 -11.25 22.67 23.14
CA ASP A 142 -11.88 23.51 22.12
C ASP A 142 -12.91 22.68 21.34
N PRO A 143 -14.08 23.25 20.97
CA PRO A 143 -15.13 22.50 20.29
C PRO A 143 -14.77 22.17 18.85
N MET A 144 -15.21 21.02 18.37
CA MET A 144 -15.17 20.62 16.96
C MET A 144 -16.56 20.72 16.35
N ASN A 145 -16.68 21.40 15.24
CA ASN A 145 -17.94 21.63 14.54
C ASN A 145 -17.69 21.90 13.04
N ALA A 146 -18.69 22.40 12.32
CA ALA A 146 -18.59 22.71 10.90
C ALA A 146 -17.50 23.74 10.57
N ASP A 147 -17.19 24.67 11.48
CA ASP A 147 -16.09 25.63 11.28
C ASP A 147 -14.73 24.92 11.22
N THR A 148 -14.55 23.83 11.99
CA THR A 148 -13.36 22.99 11.92
C THR A 148 -13.18 22.40 10.51
N VAL A 149 -14.25 21.88 9.92
CA VAL A 149 -14.23 21.29 8.57
C VAL A 149 -13.90 22.37 7.52
N ILE A 150 -14.60 23.50 7.60
CA ILE A 150 -14.39 24.63 6.67
C ILE A 150 -12.97 25.17 6.79
N TYR A 151 -12.48 25.40 8.01
CA TYR A 151 -11.11 25.88 8.22
C TYR A 151 -10.08 24.91 7.65
N THR A 152 -10.22 23.62 7.94
CA THR A 152 -9.30 22.56 7.48
C THR A 152 -9.16 22.60 5.96
N TYR A 153 -10.26 22.53 5.23
CA TYR A 153 -10.19 22.40 3.76
C TYR A 153 -9.94 23.74 3.06
N LYS A 154 -10.39 24.86 3.60
CA LYS A 154 -10.01 26.19 3.11
C LYS A 154 -8.50 26.43 3.22
N THR A 155 -7.92 26.03 4.34
CA THR A 155 -6.46 26.15 4.57
C THR A 155 -5.68 25.15 3.70
N LEU A 156 -6.19 23.93 3.52
CA LEU A 156 -5.58 22.96 2.61
C LEU A 156 -5.48 23.50 1.16
N LEU A 157 -6.53 24.18 0.69
CA LEU A 157 -6.61 24.74 -0.66
C LEU A 157 -6.03 26.16 -0.79
N ASP A 158 -5.54 26.79 0.30
CA ASP A 158 -5.07 28.19 0.26
C ASP A 158 -3.97 28.37 -0.80
N PRO A 159 -4.21 29.23 -1.85
CA PRO A 159 -3.27 29.43 -2.94
C PRO A 159 -1.93 30.03 -2.52
N LYS A 160 -1.82 30.61 -1.32
CA LYS A 160 -0.57 31.14 -0.79
C LYS A 160 0.29 30.07 -0.13
N LEU A 161 -0.32 29.03 0.45
CA LEU A 161 0.38 27.95 1.14
C LEU A 161 0.98 26.94 0.18
N LEU A 162 0.41 26.79 -1.03
CA LEU A 162 0.86 25.83 -2.06
C LEU A 162 0.99 24.41 -1.49
N ASN A 163 0.02 24.00 -0.69
CA ASN A 163 0.03 22.71 -0.01
C ASN A 163 0.10 21.55 -1.01
N SER A 164 1.06 20.66 -0.82
CA SER A 164 1.32 19.54 -1.75
C SER A 164 0.18 18.52 -1.82
N ARG A 165 -0.74 18.56 -0.84
CA ARG A 165 -1.90 17.67 -0.74
C ARG A 165 -3.23 18.31 -1.16
N ALA A 166 -3.23 19.52 -1.69
CA ALA A 166 -4.45 20.22 -2.09
C ALA A 166 -5.34 19.40 -3.04
N SER A 167 -4.73 18.68 -4.00
CA SER A 167 -5.47 17.80 -4.91
C SER A 167 -6.18 16.63 -4.21
N SER A 168 -5.77 16.25 -3.00
CA SER A 168 -6.45 15.19 -2.24
C SER A 168 -7.88 15.56 -1.88
N PHE A 169 -8.19 16.85 -1.74
CA PHE A 169 -9.55 17.35 -1.55
C PHE A 169 -10.18 17.86 -2.85
N ALA A 170 -9.42 18.62 -3.65
CA ALA A 170 -9.98 19.28 -4.83
C ALA A 170 -10.38 18.30 -5.94
N ASP A 171 -9.56 17.29 -6.19
CA ASP A 171 -9.67 16.38 -7.33
C ASP A 171 -8.95 15.06 -7.08
N ASN A 172 -9.63 14.13 -6.42
CA ASN A 172 -9.12 12.79 -6.15
C ASN A 172 -10.17 11.74 -6.53
N TYR A 173 -10.91 11.14 -5.57
CA TYR A 173 -12.02 10.22 -5.87
C TYR A 173 -13.27 10.94 -6.37
N ILE A 174 -13.46 12.17 -5.92
CA ILE A 174 -14.49 13.09 -6.38
C ILE A 174 -13.84 14.41 -6.77
N VAL A 175 -14.47 15.17 -7.66
CA VAL A 175 -14.08 16.53 -8.00
C VAL A 175 -14.99 17.50 -7.26
N VAL A 176 -14.43 18.22 -6.30
CA VAL A 176 -15.16 19.26 -5.55
C VAL A 176 -15.31 20.48 -6.46
N LEU A 177 -16.54 21.00 -6.59
CA LEU A 177 -16.82 22.16 -7.43
C LEU A 177 -15.89 23.33 -7.09
N ASN A 178 -15.19 23.86 -8.08
CA ASN A 178 -14.22 24.97 -7.97
C ASN A 178 -13.07 24.75 -6.96
N GLY A 179 -12.82 23.52 -6.50
CA GLY A 179 -11.72 23.23 -5.55
C GLY A 179 -10.35 23.48 -6.16
N SER A 180 -10.12 23.03 -7.38
CA SER A 180 -8.88 23.26 -8.14
C SER A 180 -8.72 24.72 -8.53
N GLU A 181 -9.78 25.39 -8.96
CA GLU A 181 -9.80 26.81 -9.33
C GLU A 181 -9.43 27.71 -8.16
N TYR A 182 -9.93 27.40 -6.95
CA TYR A 182 -9.56 28.14 -5.73
C TYR A 182 -8.07 27.94 -5.39
N THR A 183 -7.56 26.74 -5.49
CA THR A 183 -6.12 26.44 -5.26
C THR A 183 -5.22 27.25 -6.21
N LEU A 184 -5.70 27.53 -7.43
CA LEU A 184 -5.00 28.35 -8.43
C LEU A 184 -5.25 29.85 -8.26
N GLY A 185 -6.07 30.28 -7.30
CA GLY A 185 -6.46 31.69 -7.10
C GLY A 185 -7.36 32.25 -8.20
N GLN A 186 -8.15 31.39 -8.87
CA GLN A 186 -9.03 31.75 -9.98
C GLN A 186 -10.47 32.04 -9.57
N CYS A 187 -10.85 31.72 -8.35
CA CYS A 187 -12.14 32.03 -7.75
C CYS A 187 -12.01 32.32 -6.25
N GLU A 188 -13.08 32.80 -5.61
CA GLU A 188 -13.13 33.02 -4.17
C GLU A 188 -13.59 31.74 -3.45
N TRP A 189 -13.37 31.66 -2.11
CA TRP A 189 -13.77 30.50 -1.31
C TRP A 189 -15.28 30.22 -1.36
N GLU A 190 -16.06 31.29 -1.43
CA GLU A 190 -17.53 31.25 -1.49
C GLU A 190 -18.08 30.51 -2.73
N ASP A 191 -17.24 30.37 -3.78
CA ASP A 191 -17.56 29.65 -5.01
C ASP A 191 -17.21 28.15 -4.91
N VAL A 192 -16.43 27.74 -3.89
CA VAL A 192 -16.04 26.33 -3.68
C VAL A 192 -17.24 25.52 -3.20
N GLY A 193 -17.33 24.30 -3.69
CA GLY A 193 -18.39 23.34 -3.38
C GLY A 193 -18.35 22.77 -1.96
N LEU A 194 -17.93 23.54 -0.96
CA LEU A 194 -18.02 23.17 0.44
C LEU A 194 -18.53 24.34 1.26
N LYS A 195 -19.67 24.17 1.93
CA LYS A 195 -20.35 25.22 2.70
C LYS A 195 -20.77 24.74 4.07
N LYS A 196 -20.68 25.63 5.04
CA LYS A 196 -21.32 25.47 6.34
C LYS A 196 -22.82 25.79 6.19
N ILE A 197 -23.69 24.85 6.57
CA ILE A 197 -25.16 25.07 6.61
C ILE A 197 -25.57 25.51 8.02
N ASP A 198 -25.07 24.81 9.03
CA ASP A 198 -25.21 25.14 10.44
C ASP A 198 -23.97 24.65 11.21
N ASP A 199 -24.00 24.68 12.54
CA ASP A 199 -22.85 24.31 13.36
C ASP A 199 -22.46 22.82 13.25
N TYR A 200 -23.38 21.95 12.77
CA TYR A 200 -23.16 20.51 12.68
C TYR A 200 -23.56 19.92 11.32
N THR A 201 -23.64 20.75 10.30
CA THR A 201 -23.93 20.30 8.93
C THR A 201 -23.08 21.05 7.93
N VAL A 202 -22.36 20.30 7.09
CA VAL A 202 -21.68 20.86 5.92
C VAL A 202 -22.33 20.34 4.63
N GLU A 203 -22.38 21.19 3.61
CA GLU A 203 -22.86 20.83 2.28
C GLU A 203 -21.69 20.72 1.32
N LEU A 204 -21.62 19.60 0.63
CA LEU A 204 -20.63 19.30 -0.41
C LEU A 204 -21.32 19.36 -1.77
N THR A 205 -20.76 20.14 -2.69
CA THR A 205 -21.16 20.17 -4.11
C THR A 205 -20.00 19.66 -4.97
N THR A 206 -20.29 18.67 -5.81
CA THR A 206 -19.31 18.09 -6.75
C THR A 206 -19.54 18.57 -8.18
N ALA A 207 -18.49 18.59 -8.99
CA ALA A 207 -18.54 19.02 -10.38
C ALA A 207 -19.26 18.01 -11.29
N ALA A 208 -19.41 16.77 -10.85
CA ALA A 208 -20.11 15.69 -11.56
C ALA A 208 -20.89 14.86 -10.53
N PRO A 209 -21.91 14.09 -10.94
CA PRO A 209 -22.64 13.17 -10.06
C PRO A 209 -21.69 12.21 -9.36
N VAL A 210 -21.93 11.89 -8.09
CA VAL A 210 -21.12 10.95 -7.28
C VAL A 210 -22.02 10.06 -6.42
N THR A 211 -21.49 8.94 -5.93
CA THR A 211 -22.15 8.09 -4.93
C THR A 211 -21.74 8.46 -3.51
N SER A 212 -22.55 8.04 -2.52
CA SER A 212 -22.19 8.14 -1.10
C SER A 212 -20.85 7.46 -0.80
N ASP A 213 -20.62 6.26 -1.36
CA ASP A 213 -19.38 5.50 -1.17
C ASP A 213 -18.15 6.22 -1.73
N GLU A 214 -18.29 6.91 -2.88
CA GLU A 214 -17.21 7.72 -3.45
C GLU A 214 -16.85 8.91 -2.55
N ILE A 215 -17.85 9.56 -1.96
CA ILE A 215 -17.64 10.64 -0.99
C ILE A 215 -16.94 10.09 0.26
N VAL A 216 -17.42 8.98 0.81
CA VAL A 216 -16.79 8.34 1.99
C VAL A 216 -15.35 7.95 1.70
N ASN A 217 -15.10 7.29 0.57
CA ASN A 217 -13.75 6.89 0.16
C ASN A 217 -12.82 8.10 -0.06
N HIS A 218 -13.36 9.22 -0.51
CA HIS A 218 -12.59 10.47 -0.63
C HIS A 218 -12.14 10.98 0.74
N PHE A 219 -13.00 10.95 1.74
CA PHE A 219 -12.75 11.53 3.06
C PHE A 219 -12.06 10.62 4.08
N VAL A 220 -11.67 9.41 3.71
CA VAL A 220 -10.80 8.54 4.55
C VAL A 220 -9.31 8.75 4.32
N ASN A 221 -8.92 9.71 3.51
CA ASN A 221 -7.54 10.03 3.20
C ASN A 221 -6.90 10.87 4.32
N SER A 222 -5.74 10.45 4.84
CA SER A 222 -5.00 11.17 5.91
C SER A 222 -4.67 12.62 5.57
N ALA A 223 -4.62 12.99 4.27
CA ALA A 223 -4.48 14.39 3.84
C ALA A 223 -5.67 15.28 4.23
N LEU A 224 -6.82 14.65 4.50
CA LEU A 224 -8.08 15.33 4.85
C LEU A 224 -8.37 15.30 6.36
N ALA A 225 -7.38 14.93 7.15
CA ALA A 225 -7.46 14.96 8.61
C ALA A 225 -7.66 16.39 9.14
N MET A 226 -8.48 16.53 10.18
CA MET A 226 -8.80 17.81 10.77
C MET A 226 -7.57 18.50 11.35
N VAL A 227 -7.45 19.83 11.17
CA VAL A 227 -6.42 20.65 11.77
C VAL A 227 -7.02 21.67 12.72
N HIS A 228 -6.34 21.93 13.85
CA HIS A 228 -6.80 22.89 14.85
C HIS A 228 -6.43 24.32 14.43
N GLU A 229 -7.42 25.18 14.20
CA GLU A 229 -7.25 26.55 13.73
C GLU A 229 -6.27 27.33 14.60
N GLY A 230 -6.50 27.38 15.93
CA GLY A 230 -5.68 28.17 16.84
C GLY A 230 -4.20 27.80 16.80
N THR A 231 -3.87 26.50 16.77
CA THR A 231 -2.49 26.00 16.70
C THR A 231 -1.89 26.21 15.32
N TYR A 232 -2.68 26.01 14.26
CA TYR A 232 -2.23 26.21 12.88
C TYR A 232 -1.86 27.67 12.61
N GLU A 233 -2.72 28.61 13.04
CA GLU A 233 -2.49 30.05 12.91
C GLU A 233 -1.31 30.53 13.77
N ALA A 234 -1.16 30.01 15.00
CA ALA A 234 -0.03 30.34 15.85
C ALA A 234 1.33 29.87 15.26
N ALA A 235 1.31 28.81 14.46
CA ALA A 235 2.49 28.27 13.77
C ALA A 235 2.74 28.91 12.39
N MET A 236 1.84 29.78 11.92
CA MET A 236 1.90 30.43 10.61
C MET A 236 2.96 31.53 10.57
N ASN A 237 3.71 31.64 9.50
CA ASN A 237 4.61 32.80 9.29
C ASN A 237 3.83 34.08 8.98
N ALA A 238 4.49 35.24 9.15
CA ALA A 238 3.84 36.53 9.01
C ALA A 238 3.24 36.80 7.63
N ASP A 239 3.81 36.23 6.57
CA ASP A 239 3.35 36.40 5.19
C ASP A 239 2.28 35.39 4.80
N ARG A 240 1.94 34.43 5.69
CA ARG A 240 0.98 33.34 5.47
C ARG A 240 1.30 32.45 4.25
N THR A 241 2.57 32.17 4.06
CA THR A 241 3.08 31.34 2.95
C THR A 241 3.66 30.00 3.42
N ALA A 242 3.82 29.81 4.74
CA ALA A 242 4.33 28.59 5.35
C ALA A 242 3.89 28.47 6.81
N THR A 243 3.79 27.27 7.31
CA THR A 243 3.46 26.96 8.69
C THR A 243 4.44 25.94 9.27
N MET A 244 4.67 26.03 10.59
CA MET A 244 5.38 25.01 11.37
C MET A 244 4.42 24.02 12.05
N TYR A 245 3.12 24.03 11.69
CA TYR A 245 2.14 23.10 12.24
C TYR A 245 2.60 21.66 12.04
N GLY A 246 2.56 20.86 13.09
CA GLY A 246 2.89 19.44 13.05
C GLY A 246 4.40 19.11 12.98
N THR A 247 5.30 20.07 13.21
CA THR A 247 6.75 19.82 13.22
C THR A 247 7.31 19.52 14.61
N SER A 248 6.50 19.68 15.64
CA SER A 248 6.83 19.37 17.04
C SER A 248 5.55 19.20 17.85
N LYS A 249 5.67 18.65 19.06
CA LYS A 249 4.55 18.54 20.00
C LYS A 249 3.86 19.89 20.23
N ASP A 250 4.62 20.97 20.42
CA ASP A 250 4.07 22.29 20.73
C ASP A 250 3.35 22.96 19.55
N THR A 251 3.58 22.47 18.34
CA THR A 251 2.96 22.97 17.10
C THR A 251 1.88 22.05 16.55
N TYR A 252 1.42 21.09 17.35
CA TYR A 252 0.36 20.16 16.97
C TYR A 252 -0.76 20.14 18.01
N MET A 253 -1.97 19.80 17.59
CA MET A 253 -3.14 19.61 18.45
C MET A 253 -3.85 18.35 18.00
N SER A 254 -4.09 17.42 18.92
CA SER A 254 -4.72 16.14 18.63
C SER A 254 -6.23 16.16 18.81
N CYS A 255 -6.93 15.37 18.01
CA CYS A 255 -8.35 15.06 18.19
C CYS A 255 -8.66 13.56 17.97
N GLY A 256 -7.68 12.79 17.50
CA GLY A 256 -7.80 11.36 17.20
C GLY A 256 -7.64 10.45 18.41
N PRO A 257 -7.37 9.15 18.16
CA PRO A 257 -7.27 8.10 19.19
C PRO A 257 -6.27 8.38 20.32
N PHE A 258 -5.19 9.08 19.99
CA PHE A 258 -4.09 9.38 20.91
C PHE A 258 -3.74 10.88 20.89
N VAL A 259 -3.03 11.31 21.93
CA VAL A 259 -2.38 12.61 22.04
C VAL A 259 -0.86 12.41 22.17
N ILE A 260 -0.07 13.41 21.80
CA ILE A 260 1.39 13.36 21.95
C ILE A 260 1.77 13.64 23.40
N LYS A 261 2.24 12.64 24.13
CA LYS A 261 2.78 12.80 25.47
C LYS A 261 4.20 13.38 25.44
N ASP A 262 5.05 12.81 24.59
CA ASP A 262 6.44 13.25 24.39
C ASP A 262 6.89 13.01 22.95
N TRP A 263 7.73 13.87 22.41
CA TRP A 263 8.30 13.75 21.08
C TRP A 263 9.73 14.27 21.05
N ILE A 264 10.67 13.35 20.89
CA ILE A 264 12.08 13.63 20.70
C ILE A 264 12.43 13.28 19.26
N ALA A 265 12.57 14.30 18.41
CA ALA A 265 12.85 14.14 16.98
C ALA A 265 14.06 13.22 16.73
N GLY A 266 13.92 12.28 15.80
CA GLY A 266 14.92 11.28 15.47
C GLY A 266 15.14 10.18 16.49
N ALA A 267 14.35 10.13 17.55
CA ALA A 267 14.53 9.17 18.63
C ALA A 267 13.25 8.44 19.04
N THR A 268 12.24 9.17 19.52
CA THR A 268 11.02 8.54 20.04
C THR A 268 9.82 9.47 20.01
N ILE A 269 8.62 8.89 19.84
CA ILE A 269 7.35 9.52 20.14
C ILE A 269 6.59 8.64 21.11
N VAL A 270 6.05 9.22 22.16
CA VAL A 270 5.15 8.57 23.11
C VAL A 270 3.76 9.13 22.90
N TYR A 271 2.84 8.25 22.52
CA TYR A 271 1.43 8.54 22.38
C TYR A 271 0.70 8.08 23.64
N GLU A 272 -0.26 8.87 24.11
CA GLU A 272 -1.14 8.55 25.25
C GLU A 272 -2.58 8.54 24.78
N LYS A 273 -3.40 7.60 25.27
CA LYS A 273 -4.80 7.49 24.91
C LYS A 273 -5.54 8.81 25.08
N ASN A 274 -6.29 9.21 24.06
CA ASN A 274 -7.17 10.38 24.12
C ASN A 274 -8.54 9.98 24.69
N PRO A 275 -8.91 10.37 25.92
CA PRO A 275 -10.22 10.04 26.48
C PRO A 275 -11.37 10.76 25.79
N ASN A 276 -11.10 11.84 25.04
CA ASN A 276 -12.09 12.63 24.33
C ASN A 276 -12.38 12.10 22.91
N TYR A 277 -11.64 11.09 22.47
CA TYR A 277 -11.85 10.51 21.14
C TYR A 277 -13.21 9.83 21.03
N VAL A 278 -13.90 9.98 19.90
CA VAL A 278 -15.26 9.47 19.68
C VAL A 278 -15.40 7.96 19.91
N PHE A 279 -14.34 7.18 19.65
CA PHE A 279 -14.29 5.74 19.89
C PHE A 279 -13.25 5.38 20.98
N ALA A 280 -13.10 6.21 22.01
CA ALA A 280 -12.16 5.95 23.10
C ALA A 280 -12.41 4.62 23.82
N ASP A 281 -13.66 4.15 23.85
CA ASP A 281 -14.08 2.85 24.37
C ASP A 281 -13.54 1.66 23.56
N LYS A 282 -13.22 1.87 22.27
CA LYS A 282 -12.61 0.86 21.40
C LYS A 282 -11.07 0.86 21.46
N ILE A 283 -10.46 1.87 22.11
CA ILE A 283 -9.00 1.95 22.27
C ILE A 283 -8.62 1.33 23.61
N TRP A 284 -7.96 0.18 23.57
CA TRP A 284 -7.56 -0.59 24.75
C TRP A 284 -6.16 -0.21 25.24
N LEU A 285 -5.32 0.33 24.38
CA LEU A 285 -3.98 0.78 24.76
C LEU A 285 -4.05 2.07 25.59
N ASN A 286 -3.28 2.13 26.68
CA ASN A 286 -3.05 3.38 27.40
C ASN A 286 -2.04 4.28 26.70
N SER A 287 -1.05 3.65 26.05
CA SER A 287 0.00 4.38 25.35
C SER A 287 0.68 3.54 24.25
N ILE A 288 1.34 4.22 23.34
CA ILE A 288 2.25 3.64 22.37
C ILE A 288 3.61 4.30 22.56
N ASP A 289 4.65 3.49 22.83
CA ASP A 289 6.06 3.91 22.88
C ASP A 289 6.70 3.54 21.54
N GLU A 290 6.94 4.52 20.69
CA GLU A 290 7.46 4.32 19.35
C GLU A 290 8.87 4.90 19.24
N ARG A 291 9.84 4.04 18.90
CA ARG A 291 11.24 4.40 18.73
C ARG A 291 11.62 4.46 17.25
N THR A 292 12.49 5.39 16.87
CA THR A 292 13.06 5.44 15.53
C THR A 292 14.29 4.53 15.46
N VAL A 293 14.20 3.41 14.75
CA VAL A 293 15.29 2.42 14.60
C VAL A 293 15.36 1.99 13.13
N GLY A 294 16.31 2.54 12.37
CA GLY A 294 16.42 2.31 10.92
C GLY A 294 16.85 0.87 10.55
N GLU A 295 17.77 0.28 11.30
CA GLU A 295 18.36 -1.01 10.98
C GLU A 295 17.45 -2.19 11.34
N ALA A 296 17.10 -3.03 10.34
CA ALA A 296 16.19 -4.17 10.51
C ALA A 296 16.70 -5.19 11.55
N SER A 297 17.98 -5.53 11.48
CA SER A 297 18.61 -6.46 12.42
C SER A 297 18.57 -5.96 13.87
N THR A 298 18.67 -4.64 14.08
CA THR A 298 18.55 -4.04 15.41
C THR A 298 17.11 -4.15 15.92
N ARG A 299 16.10 -3.86 15.08
CA ARG A 299 14.69 -4.03 15.46
C ARG A 299 14.36 -5.47 15.80
N LEU A 300 14.88 -6.44 15.02
CA LEU A 300 14.69 -7.86 15.32
C LEU A 300 15.30 -8.24 16.67
N GLN A 301 16.52 -7.79 16.98
CA GLN A 301 17.14 -8.06 18.29
C GLN A 301 16.36 -7.42 19.45
N MET A 302 15.85 -6.20 19.27
CA MET A 302 15.00 -5.54 20.29
C MET A 302 13.72 -6.34 20.53
N PHE A 303 13.08 -6.87 19.47
CA PHE A 303 11.92 -7.75 19.61
C PHE A 303 12.27 -9.04 20.39
N LEU A 304 13.35 -9.71 20.02
CA LEU A 304 13.80 -10.93 20.69
C LEU A 304 14.16 -10.71 22.17
N ASN A 305 14.58 -9.49 22.53
CA ASN A 305 14.85 -9.09 23.92
C ASN A 305 13.58 -8.61 24.68
N GLY A 306 12.39 -8.57 24.03
CA GLY A 306 11.16 -8.07 24.66
C GLY A 306 11.08 -6.54 24.77
N GLU A 307 11.91 -5.82 24.01
CA GLU A 307 11.91 -4.35 23.96
C GLU A 307 10.89 -3.79 22.94
N LEU A 308 10.46 -4.62 21.97
CA LEU A 308 9.41 -4.34 21.01
C LEU A 308 8.33 -5.41 21.04
N ASP A 309 7.12 -5.05 20.70
CA ASP A 309 5.95 -5.91 20.67
C ASP A 309 5.67 -6.51 19.29
N TYR A 310 6.17 -5.88 18.24
CA TYR A 310 6.21 -6.47 16.91
C TYR A 310 7.39 -5.94 16.09
N VAL A 311 7.77 -6.73 15.08
CA VAL A 311 8.79 -6.35 14.11
C VAL A 311 8.43 -6.91 12.74
N SER A 312 8.57 -6.07 11.70
CA SER A 312 8.47 -6.53 10.32
C SER A 312 9.71 -7.31 9.91
N LEU A 313 9.53 -8.38 9.16
CA LEU A 313 10.60 -9.26 8.68
C LEU A 313 10.84 -9.03 7.19
N GLY A 314 12.11 -8.93 6.81
CA GLY A 314 12.55 -9.08 5.43
C GLY A 314 12.56 -10.56 5.01
N SER A 315 12.83 -10.82 3.72
CA SER A 315 12.81 -12.20 3.18
C SER A 315 13.81 -13.15 3.86
N GLU A 316 14.98 -12.65 4.26
CA GLU A 316 16.01 -13.46 4.94
C GLU A 316 15.62 -13.79 6.38
N GLU A 317 15.12 -12.80 7.13
CA GLU A 317 14.64 -13.00 8.49
C GLU A 317 13.41 -13.91 8.50
N TYR A 318 12.49 -13.74 7.54
CA TYR A 318 11.32 -14.61 7.42
C TYR A 318 11.72 -16.08 7.27
N LEU A 319 12.70 -16.41 6.42
CA LEU A 319 13.19 -17.79 6.28
C LEU A 319 13.69 -18.38 7.59
N GLN A 320 14.29 -17.56 8.43
CA GLN A 320 14.80 -17.99 9.72
C GLN A 320 13.68 -18.25 10.75
N TYR A 321 12.58 -17.49 10.66
CA TYR A 321 11.50 -17.49 11.65
C TYR A 321 10.16 -18.00 11.15
N LYS A 322 10.04 -18.49 9.90
CA LYS A 322 8.77 -18.90 9.31
C LYS A 322 8.00 -19.99 10.05
N GLU A 323 8.67 -20.79 10.88
CA GLU A 323 8.06 -21.80 11.74
C GLU A 323 7.83 -21.29 13.18
N ASP A 324 8.14 -20.03 13.47
CA ASP A 324 7.87 -19.43 14.78
C ASP A 324 6.36 -19.16 14.91
N PRO A 325 5.71 -19.64 15.98
CA PRO A 325 4.26 -19.48 16.16
C PRO A 325 3.83 -18.01 16.31
N ARG A 326 4.76 -17.10 16.52
CA ARG A 326 4.51 -15.65 16.61
C ARG A 326 4.50 -14.95 15.26
N ILE A 327 4.75 -15.68 14.16
CA ILE A 327 4.65 -15.14 12.81
C ILE A 327 3.19 -14.82 12.49
N ILE A 328 2.98 -13.63 11.96
CA ILE A 328 1.73 -13.25 11.31
C ILE A 328 2.03 -12.76 9.89
N GLU A 329 1.15 -13.09 8.96
CA GLU A 329 1.23 -12.67 7.57
C GLU A 329 -0.05 -11.94 7.18
N SER A 330 0.08 -10.85 6.42
CA SER A 330 -1.07 -10.20 5.76
C SER A 330 -1.07 -10.54 4.29
N ASP A 331 -2.25 -10.46 3.69
CA ASP A 331 -2.35 -10.46 2.24
C ASP A 331 -1.54 -9.29 1.63
N ALA A 332 -1.09 -9.48 0.40
CA ALA A 332 -0.29 -8.48 -0.28
C ALA A 332 -1.12 -7.25 -0.64
N THR A 333 -0.51 -6.08 -0.50
CA THR A 333 -1.11 -4.79 -0.87
C THR A 333 -0.71 -4.32 -2.25
N GLY A 334 0.23 -5.01 -2.89
CA GLY A 334 0.76 -4.66 -4.19
C GLY A 334 1.34 -5.85 -4.94
N MET A 335 1.37 -5.73 -6.25
CA MET A 335 1.89 -6.71 -7.19
C MET A 335 3.14 -6.15 -7.86
N TRP A 336 4.13 -7.02 -8.10
CA TRP A 336 5.34 -6.69 -8.83
C TRP A 336 5.31 -7.33 -10.21
N HIS A 337 5.71 -6.55 -11.21
CA HIS A 337 5.58 -6.93 -12.61
C HIS A 337 6.80 -6.49 -13.44
N ILE A 338 6.93 -7.06 -14.62
CA ILE A 338 7.81 -6.55 -15.67
C ILE A 338 6.98 -5.65 -16.60
N SER A 339 7.45 -4.43 -16.83
CA SER A 339 6.95 -3.51 -17.85
C SER A 339 7.81 -3.63 -19.09
N VAL A 340 7.17 -3.65 -20.27
CA VAL A 340 7.83 -3.57 -21.58
C VAL A 340 7.52 -2.21 -22.19
N ASN A 341 8.53 -1.50 -22.63
CA ASN A 341 8.35 -0.18 -23.25
C ASN A 341 7.88 -0.32 -24.70
N MET A 342 6.58 -0.43 -24.89
CA MET A 342 5.92 -0.55 -26.20
C MET A 342 6.10 0.68 -27.09
N GLY A 343 6.50 1.81 -26.52
CA GLY A 343 6.77 3.07 -27.23
C GLY A 343 8.22 3.20 -27.74
N ASN A 344 9.08 2.23 -27.45
CA ASN A 344 10.47 2.24 -27.91
C ASN A 344 10.53 2.14 -29.44
N THR A 345 11.26 3.04 -30.06
CA THR A 345 11.35 3.16 -31.53
C THR A 345 12.61 2.53 -32.12
N GLU A 346 13.57 2.13 -31.28
CA GLU A 346 14.84 1.54 -31.72
C GLU A 346 14.79 0.01 -31.73
N ASN A 347 14.01 -0.59 -30.83
CA ASN A 347 13.87 -2.04 -30.73
C ASN A 347 12.43 -2.48 -31.06
N PRO A 348 12.14 -2.88 -32.31
CA PRO A 348 10.77 -3.13 -32.76
C PRO A 348 10.09 -4.32 -32.06
N ILE A 349 10.85 -5.24 -31.47
CA ILE A 349 10.28 -6.38 -30.75
C ILE A 349 9.41 -5.95 -29.56
N LEU A 350 9.73 -4.81 -28.93
CA LEU A 350 9.07 -4.34 -27.73
C LEU A 350 7.61 -3.90 -27.98
N SER A 351 7.28 -3.53 -29.21
CA SER A 351 5.90 -3.19 -29.61
C SER A 351 5.03 -4.42 -29.88
N SER A 352 5.66 -5.60 -30.11
CA SER A 352 4.94 -6.83 -30.43
C SER A 352 4.15 -7.37 -29.22
N THR A 353 2.85 -7.55 -29.39
CA THR A 353 2.01 -8.25 -28.40
C THR A 353 2.42 -9.71 -28.25
N ASN A 354 2.85 -10.36 -29.34
CA ASN A 354 3.33 -11.72 -29.29
C ASN A 354 4.60 -11.84 -28.44
N PHE A 355 5.52 -10.87 -28.50
CA PHE A 355 6.69 -10.85 -27.63
C PHE A 355 6.31 -10.72 -26.14
N ARG A 356 5.38 -9.82 -25.80
CA ARG A 356 4.91 -9.68 -24.42
C ARG A 356 4.21 -10.94 -23.91
N LYS A 357 3.39 -11.59 -24.77
CA LYS A 357 2.79 -12.89 -24.44
C LYS A 357 3.83 -13.99 -24.27
N ALA A 358 4.88 -14.01 -25.08
CA ALA A 358 5.99 -14.94 -24.90
C ALA A 358 6.62 -14.79 -23.50
N LEU A 359 6.91 -13.57 -23.09
CA LEU A 359 7.43 -13.29 -21.73
C LEU A 359 6.42 -13.66 -20.65
N TYR A 360 5.11 -13.36 -20.83
CA TYR A 360 4.05 -13.70 -19.88
C TYR A 360 3.97 -15.20 -19.62
N TYR A 361 3.86 -16.01 -20.68
CA TYR A 361 3.78 -17.47 -20.58
C TYR A 361 5.11 -18.12 -20.23
N GLY A 362 6.25 -17.49 -20.58
CA GLY A 362 7.59 -17.94 -20.20
C GLY A 362 8.00 -17.62 -18.77
N THR A 363 7.17 -16.91 -18.00
CA THR A 363 7.48 -16.52 -16.63
C THR A 363 7.02 -17.60 -15.64
N ASP A 364 7.96 -18.37 -15.12
CA ASP A 364 7.72 -19.30 -14.01
C ASP A 364 7.62 -18.53 -12.69
N ARG A 365 6.39 -18.14 -12.37
CA ARG A 365 6.07 -17.32 -11.21
C ARG A 365 6.30 -18.03 -9.89
N GLU A 366 6.08 -19.35 -9.86
CA GLU A 366 6.33 -20.15 -8.65
C GLU A 366 7.82 -20.22 -8.32
N ALA A 367 8.67 -20.44 -9.33
CA ALA A 367 10.11 -20.45 -9.11
C ALA A 367 10.65 -19.06 -8.69
N VAL A 368 10.18 -17.98 -9.30
CA VAL A 368 10.55 -16.60 -8.89
C VAL A 368 10.07 -16.30 -7.48
N ALA A 369 8.83 -16.67 -7.16
CA ALA A 369 8.26 -16.48 -5.84
C ALA A 369 9.02 -17.28 -4.76
N ALA A 370 9.40 -18.52 -5.07
CA ALA A 370 10.20 -19.36 -4.18
C ALA A 370 11.59 -18.77 -3.87
N ILE A 371 12.25 -18.16 -4.88
CA ILE A 371 13.55 -17.47 -4.69
C ILE A 371 13.43 -16.34 -3.66
N ASN A 372 12.34 -15.60 -3.71
CA ASN A 372 12.12 -14.41 -2.89
C ASN A 372 11.24 -14.67 -1.65
N ASN A 373 10.74 -15.90 -1.49
CA ASN A 373 9.76 -16.26 -0.45
C ASN A 373 8.54 -15.34 -0.45
N VAL A 374 7.93 -15.16 -1.61
CA VAL A 374 6.75 -14.32 -1.82
C VAL A 374 5.64 -15.16 -2.48
N ILE A 375 4.52 -14.55 -2.83
CA ILE A 375 3.39 -15.23 -3.46
C ILE A 375 3.51 -15.05 -4.99
N PRO A 376 3.35 -16.12 -5.81
CA PRO A 376 3.28 -15.97 -7.25
C PRO A 376 2.02 -15.19 -7.63
N ALA A 377 2.12 -14.25 -8.58
CA ALA A 377 0.98 -13.47 -9.04
C ALA A 377 0.92 -13.43 -10.57
N TRP A 378 -0.22 -13.82 -11.12
CA TRP A 378 -0.52 -13.72 -12.56
C TRP A 378 -1.57 -12.64 -12.87
N TRP A 379 -2.24 -12.13 -11.84
CA TRP A 379 -3.27 -11.09 -11.89
C TRP A 379 -2.69 -9.69 -11.66
N ILE A 380 -3.52 -8.66 -11.85
CA ILE A 380 -3.12 -7.26 -11.70
C ILE A 380 -3.61 -6.69 -10.37
N GLN A 381 -4.89 -6.87 -10.03
CA GLN A 381 -5.43 -6.38 -8.76
C GLN A 381 -4.97 -7.26 -7.58
N PRO A 382 -4.34 -6.71 -6.55
CA PRO A 382 -3.94 -7.46 -5.35
C PRO A 382 -5.14 -8.09 -4.63
N LYS A 383 -4.89 -9.20 -3.92
CA LYS A 383 -5.92 -9.99 -3.25
C LYS A 383 -6.77 -9.20 -2.26
N MET A 384 -6.17 -8.25 -1.53
CA MET A 384 -6.88 -7.51 -0.50
C MET A 384 -7.72 -6.31 -0.98
N VAL A 385 -7.84 -6.10 -2.28
CA VAL A 385 -8.73 -5.04 -2.81
C VAL A 385 -10.17 -5.42 -2.58
N VAL A 386 -10.91 -4.58 -1.84
CA VAL A 386 -12.35 -4.79 -1.59
C VAL A 386 -13.13 -4.44 -2.85
N GLY A 387 -13.92 -5.38 -3.34
CA GLY A 387 -14.78 -5.22 -4.51
C GLY A 387 -16.20 -4.78 -4.14
N ASP A 388 -16.68 -5.19 -2.97
CA ASP A 388 -18.00 -4.85 -2.44
C ASP A 388 -17.89 -4.38 -0.98
N LEU A 389 -18.18 -3.10 -0.75
CA LEU A 389 -18.14 -2.48 0.57
C LEU A 389 -19.27 -2.93 1.51
N ASP A 390 -20.40 -3.36 0.96
CA ASP A 390 -21.55 -3.81 1.75
C ASP A 390 -21.28 -5.18 2.39
N THR A 391 -20.57 -6.05 1.66
CA THR A 391 -20.27 -7.42 2.10
C THR A 391 -18.84 -7.59 2.60
N GLY A 392 -17.93 -6.66 2.25
CA GLY A 392 -16.49 -6.77 2.49
C GLY A 392 -15.82 -7.83 1.61
N GLU A 393 -16.50 -8.35 0.56
CA GLU A 393 -15.94 -9.32 -0.37
C GLU A 393 -14.79 -8.69 -1.17
N THR A 394 -13.67 -9.42 -1.31
CA THR A 394 -12.54 -8.90 -2.08
C THR A 394 -12.82 -8.99 -3.58
N TYR A 395 -12.17 -8.12 -4.34
CA TYR A 395 -12.24 -8.15 -5.81
C TYR A 395 -11.82 -9.53 -6.35
N ARG A 396 -10.80 -10.14 -5.76
CA ARG A 396 -10.29 -11.45 -6.20
C ARG A 396 -11.27 -12.59 -5.91
N ASP A 397 -11.93 -12.60 -4.75
CA ASP A 397 -12.98 -13.57 -4.44
C ASP A 397 -14.18 -13.40 -5.39
N MET A 398 -14.52 -12.17 -5.76
CA MET A 398 -15.56 -11.89 -6.75
C MET A 398 -15.19 -12.40 -8.15
N VAL A 399 -13.92 -12.21 -8.59
CA VAL A 399 -13.42 -12.77 -9.86
C VAL A 399 -13.54 -14.29 -9.86
N GLU A 400 -13.14 -14.97 -8.81
CA GLU A 400 -13.25 -16.42 -8.69
C GLU A 400 -14.71 -16.90 -8.74
N ARG A 401 -15.63 -16.16 -8.11
CA ARG A 401 -17.06 -16.49 -8.06
C ARG A 401 -17.80 -16.20 -9.37
N ILE A 402 -17.52 -15.04 -9.98
CA ILE A 402 -18.19 -14.60 -11.22
C ILE A 402 -17.49 -15.20 -12.43
N GLN A 403 -16.19 -15.39 -12.34
CA GLN A 403 -15.29 -15.98 -13.32
C GLN A 403 -15.44 -15.40 -14.74
N PRO A 404 -15.22 -14.11 -14.93
CA PRO A 404 -15.31 -13.47 -16.25
C PRO A 404 -14.21 -13.94 -17.22
N TYR A 405 -13.08 -14.47 -16.70
CA TYR A 405 -11.96 -15.04 -17.47
C TYR A 405 -11.37 -16.28 -16.77
N GLU A 406 -10.73 -17.15 -17.55
CA GLU A 406 -10.15 -18.39 -17.03
C GLU A 406 -8.93 -18.11 -16.13
N ILE A 407 -8.87 -18.80 -14.99
CA ILE A 407 -7.69 -18.81 -14.13
C ILE A 407 -6.63 -19.70 -14.80
N PRO A 408 -5.44 -19.17 -15.15
CA PRO A 408 -4.43 -19.97 -15.85
C PRO A 408 -3.87 -21.09 -14.96
N GLU A 409 -3.71 -22.28 -15.50
CA GLU A 409 -2.96 -23.33 -14.83
C GLU A 409 -1.50 -22.89 -14.59
N ASN A 410 -0.87 -23.40 -13.52
CA ASN A 410 0.51 -23.08 -13.14
C ASN A 410 0.81 -21.55 -13.08
N ASN A 411 -0.13 -20.74 -12.61
CA ASN A 411 0.00 -19.29 -12.59
C ASN A 411 0.35 -18.67 -13.97
N GLY A 412 -0.15 -19.27 -15.04
CA GLY A 412 0.08 -18.83 -16.42
C GLY A 412 1.41 -19.26 -17.03
N TYR A 413 2.19 -20.12 -16.38
CA TYR A 413 3.45 -20.63 -16.93
C TYR A 413 3.20 -21.76 -17.94
N ASP A 414 3.57 -21.52 -19.19
CA ASP A 414 3.47 -22.47 -20.30
C ASP A 414 4.62 -22.23 -21.29
N PRO A 415 5.75 -22.92 -21.13
CA PRO A 415 6.94 -22.69 -21.96
C PRO A 415 6.77 -23.07 -23.43
N GLU A 416 5.87 -24.00 -23.76
CA GLU A 416 5.59 -24.36 -25.15
C GLU A 416 4.84 -23.23 -25.85
N LYS A 417 3.79 -22.72 -25.21
CA LYS A 417 3.04 -21.56 -25.69
C LYS A 417 3.87 -20.28 -25.72
N ALA A 418 4.79 -20.11 -24.75
CA ALA A 418 5.75 -19.01 -24.74
C ALA A 418 6.66 -19.04 -25.99
N LEU A 419 7.16 -20.21 -26.36
CA LEU A 419 7.99 -20.39 -27.56
C LEU A 419 7.20 -20.11 -28.84
N GLU A 420 5.94 -20.58 -28.94
CA GLU A 420 5.06 -20.28 -30.10
C GLU A 420 4.88 -18.78 -30.29
N TYR A 421 4.60 -18.03 -29.20
CA TYR A 421 4.47 -16.58 -29.25
C TYR A 421 5.79 -15.88 -29.57
N PHE A 422 6.92 -16.39 -29.09
CA PHE A 422 8.23 -15.83 -29.41
C PHE A 422 8.55 -15.98 -30.91
N GLU A 423 8.27 -17.15 -31.50
CA GLU A 423 8.45 -17.38 -32.93
C GLU A 423 7.54 -16.49 -33.78
N ALA A 424 6.28 -16.32 -33.35
CA ALA A 424 5.35 -15.40 -34.00
C ALA A 424 5.84 -13.93 -33.91
N ALA A 425 6.44 -13.53 -32.79
CA ALA A 425 7.00 -12.19 -32.64
C ALA A 425 8.22 -11.96 -33.56
N LEU A 426 9.08 -12.94 -33.72
CA LEU A 426 10.20 -12.88 -34.67
C LEU A 426 9.70 -12.75 -36.12
N GLU A 427 8.70 -13.57 -36.51
CA GLU A 427 8.10 -13.49 -37.85
C GLU A 427 7.45 -12.12 -38.10
N GLU A 428 6.66 -11.63 -37.13
CA GLU A 428 5.98 -10.32 -37.21
C GLU A 428 6.96 -9.15 -37.39
N THR A 429 8.09 -9.20 -36.69
CA THR A 429 9.10 -8.11 -36.70
C THR A 429 10.19 -8.28 -37.74
N GLY A 430 10.29 -9.48 -38.34
CA GLY A 430 11.33 -9.81 -39.30
C GLY A 430 12.72 -9.96 -38.69
N LEU A 431 12.80 -10.24 -37.40
CA LEU A 431 14.05 -10.42 -36.65
C LEU A 431 14.43 -11.91 -36.59
N ASP A 432 15.73 -12.21 -36.68
CA ASP A 432 16.25 -13.57 -36.46
C ASP A 432 16.55 -13.83 -34.97
N SER A 433 16.81 -12.78 -34.21
CA SER A 433 17.10 -12.84 -32.77
C SER A 433 16.74 -11.53 -32.07
N VAL A 434 16.60 -11.61 -30.75
CA VAL A 434 16.22 -10.51 -29.86
C VAL A 434 17.32 -10.24 -28.84
N SER A 435 17.67 -8.97 -28.67
CA SER A 435 18.49 -8.50 -27.56
C SER A 435 17.71 -7.40 -26.83
N VAL A 436 17.55 -7.53 -25.51
CA VAL A 436 16.82 -6.58 -24.67
C VAL A 436 17.55 -6.30 -23.36
N THR A 437 17.30 -5.15 -22.77
CA THR A 437 17.83 -4.77 -21.45
C THR A 437 16.70 -4.71 -20.42
N LEU A 438 16.88 -5.41 -19.30
CA LEU A 438 16.00 -5.29 -18.13
C LEU A 438 16.67 -4.44 -17.05
N ILE A 439 16.10 -3.27 -16.76
CA ILE A 439 16.53 -2.45 -15.62
C ILE A 439 15.82 -2.89 -14.34
N TYR A 440 16.57 -2.92 -13.21
CA TYR A 440 16.02 -3.37 -11.92
C TYR A 440 16.59 -2.54 -10.74
N PRO A 441 15.85 -2.43 -9.59
CA PRO A 441 16.33 -1.75 -8.41
C PRO A 441 17.47 -2.53 -7.75
N SER A 442 18.68 -1.95 -7.69
CA SER A 442 19.86 -2.58 -7.09
C SER A 442 19.96 -2.41 -5.57
N ASP A 443 19.18 -1.50 -5.02
CA ASP A 443 19.06 -1.18 -3.58
C ASP A 443 17.99 -2.01 -2.85
N THR A 444 17.32 -2.92 -3.57
CA THR A 444 16.34 -3.87 -3.02
C THR A 444 16.75 -5.29 -3.38
N GLY A 445 17.07 -6.11 -2.36
CA GLY A 445 17.72 -7.42 -2.53
C GLY A 445 16.96 -8.45 -3.37
N SER A 446 15.63 -8.37 -3.43
CA SER A 446 14.78 -9.36 -4.10
C SER A 446 14.81 -9.31 -5.64
N TYR A 447 15.10 -8.17 -6.25
CA TYR A 447 14.97 -8.00 -7.70
C TYR A 447 16.09 -8.64 -8.50
N LYS A 448 17.33 -8.59 -7.99
CA LYS A 448 18.47 -9.16 -8.71
C LYS A 448 18.36 -10.67 -8.91
N PRO A 449 18.12 -11.50 -7.86
CA PRO A 449 17.96 -12.94 -8.05
C PRO A 449 16.79 -13.31 -8.96
N ALA A 450 15.66 -12.59 -8.85
CA ALA A 450 14.53 -12.77 -9.75
C ALA A 450 14.88 -12.46 -11.21
N SER A 451 15.60 -11.35 -11.46
CA SER A 451 16.03 -10.96 -12.81
C SER A 451 17.01 -11.98 -13.42
N GLU A 452 17.98 -12.48 -12.63
CA GLU A 452 18.94 -13.52 -13.06
C GLU A 452 18.23 -14.83 -13.40
N TYR A 453 17.20 -15.21 -12.62
CA TYR A 453 16.38 -16.38 -12.92
C TYR A 453 15.61 -16.20 -14.23
N LEU A 454 14.91 -15.07 -14.42
CA LEU A 454 14.17 -14.77 -15.64
C LEU A 454 15.09 -14.73 -16.87
N GLN A 455 16.27 -14.12 -16.76
CA GLN A 455 17.27 -14.10 -17.82
C GLN A 455 17.62 -15.51 -18.28
N LYS A 456 17.91 -16.38 -17.34
CA LYS A 456 18.27 -17.77 -17.61
C LYS A 456 17.09 -18.57 -18.18
N SER A 457 15.93 -18.51 -17.53
CA SER A 457 14.74 -19.25 -17.91
C SER A 457 14.23 -18.88 -19.29
N TRP A 458 14.13 -17.60 -19.61
CA TRP A 458 13.72 -17.14 -20.94
C TRP A 458 14.74 -17.51 -22.03
N ALA A 459 16.04 -17.45 -21.76
CA ALA A 459 17.06 -17.90 -22.70
C ALA A 459 17.00 -19.42 -22.93
N GLU A 460 16.63 -20.22 -21.93
CA GLU A 460 16.42 -21.67 -22.07
C GLU A 460 15.16 -21.99 -22.92
N ILE A 461 14.07 -21.21 -22.76
CA ILE A 461 12.82 -21.41 -23.51
C ILE A 461 13.01 -20.96 -24.99
N PHE A 462 13.54 -19.75 -25.20
CA PHE A 462 13.58 -19.12 -26.52
C PHE A 462 14.84 -19.49 -27.35
N GLY A 463 15.84 -20.10 -26.71
CA GLY A 463 17.14 -20.41 -27.28
C GLY A 463 18.15 -19.27 -27.05
N ALA A 464 19.28 -19.58 -26.42
CA ALA A 464 20.30 -18.59 -26.05
C ALA A 464 20.99 -17.89 -27.25
N ASP A 465 20.88 -18.46 -28.44
CA ASP A 465 21.33 -17.88 -29.71
C ASP A 465 20.32 -16.91 -30.33
N ARG A 466 19.05 -17.03 -29.95
CA ARG A 466 17.94 -16.21 -30.46
C ARG A 466 17.45 -15.15 -29.48
N PHE A 467 17.63 -15.36 -28.17
CA PHE A 467 17.21 -14.44 -27.12
C PHE A 467 18.35 -14.11 -26.16
N GLN A 468 18.66 -12.84 -26.00
CA GLN A 468 19.64 -12.32 -25.05
C GLN A 468 19.01 -11.20 -24.23
N MET A 469 19.22 -11.23 -22.91
CA MET A 469 18.77 -10.16 -22.01
C MET A 469 19.94 -9.67 -21.18
N GLU A 470 20.23 -8.37 -21.27
CA GLU A 470 21.17 -7.70 -20.36
C GLU A 470 20.46 -7.25 -19.09
N LEU A 471 21.13 -7.38 -17.94
CA LEU A 471 20.60 -6.95 -16.64
C LEU A 471 21.33 -5.69 -16.19
N GLN A 472 20.60 -4.60 -15.99
CA GLN A 472 21.16 -3.34 -15.53
C GLN A 472 20.56 -2.92 -14.18
N GLY A 473 21.34 -3.07 -13.11
CA GLY A 473 20.97 -2.64 -11.76
C GLY A 473 21.24 -1.15 -11.57
N MET A 474 20.27 -0.44 -10.98
CA MET A 474 20.41 0.97 -10.59
C MET A 474 19.57 1.27 -9.34
N PRO A 475 19.84 2.36 -8.58
CA PRO A 475 19.00 2.76 -7.45
C PRO A 475 17.52 2.90 -7.87
N ASN A 476 16.58 2.49 -7.02
CA ASN A 476 15.14 2.51 -7.35
C ASN A 476 14.65 3.88 -7.80
N SER A 477 15.09 4.97 -7.15
CA SER A 477 14.70 6.33 -7.54
C SER A 477 15.17 6.70 -8.95
N GLN A 478 16.36 6.23 -9.35
CA GLN A 478 16.88 6.43 -10.71
C GLN A 478 16.10 5.58 -11.71
N MET A 479 15.81 4.32 -11.40
CA MET A 479 15.02 3.43 -12.27
C MET A 479 13.63 4.02 -12.54
N VAL A 480 12.93 4.47 -11.50
CA VAL A 480 11.62 5.12 -11.64
C VAL A 480 11.71 6.38 -12.51
N GLY A 481 12.77 7.19 -12.34
CA GLY A 481 13.02 8.36 -13.18
C GLY A 481 13.24 7.99 -14.65
N THR A 482 14.10 7.01 -14.91
CA THR A 482 14.41 6.49 -16.26
C THR A 482 13.15 5.94 -16.92
N LYS A 483 12.34 5.17 -16.17
CA LYS A 483 11.09 4.62 -16.67
C LYS A 483 10.08 5.73 -17.06
N LYS A 484 9.91 6.74 -16.23
CA LYS A 484 8.99 7.87 -16.49
C LYS A 484 9.44 8.77 -17.64
N ASP A 485 10.72 8.79 -17.97
CA ASP A 485 11.27 9.63 -19.04
C ASP A 485 10.83 9.18 -20.44
N TRP A 486 10.20 8.00 -20.59
CA TRP A 486 9.70 7.53 -21.89
C TRP A 486 8.80 8.54 -22.59
N ILE A 487 8.10 9.41 -21.85
CA ILE A 487 7.24 10.48 -22.38
C ILE A 487 8.06 11.49 -23.21
N ASN A 488 9.28 11.81 -22.75
CA ASN A 488 10.19 12.75 -23.40
C ASN A 488 11.21 12.04 -24.29
N ASN A 489 11.59 10.84 -23.93
CA ASN A 489 12.56 9.98 -24.61
C ASN A 489 12.00 8.56 -24.72
N PRO A 490 11.33 8.21 -25.84
CA PRO A 490 10.75 6.89 -26.03
C PRO A 490 11.72 5.72 -25.85
N ASN A 491 13.02 5.97 -25.98
CA ASN A 491 14.09 4.96 -25.89
C ASN A 491 14.82 5.00 -24.53
N SER A 492 14.23 5.60 -23.49
CA SER A 492 14.86 5.71 -22.17
C SER A 492 15.09 4.36 -21.48
N TYR A 493 14.30 3.35 -21.79
CA TYR A 493 14.45 1.97 -21.32
C TYR A 493 13.80 1.00 -22.32
N GLU A 494 14.08 -0.29 -22.18
CA GLU A 494 13.45 -1.36 -22.95
C GLU A 494 12.49 -2.16 -22.08
N MET A 495 12.98 -2.75 -21.01
CA MET A 495 12.19 -3.48 -20.02
C MET A 495 12.57 -3.01 -18.61
N SER A 496 11.63 -3.01 -17.69
CA SER A 496 11.83 -2.55 -16.31
C SER A 496 10.97 -3.34 -15.32
N TRP A 497 11.51 -3.57 -14.14
CA TRP A 497 10.65 -3.88 -13.02
C TRP A 497 9.71 -2.71 -12.70
N GLY A 498 8.52 -3.05 -12.25
CA GLY A 498 7.52 -2.14 -11.75
C GLY A 498 6.81 -2.73 -10.54
N SER A 499 6.17 -1.87 -9.77
CA SER A 499 5.23 -2.27 -8.72
C SER A 499 3.92 -1.56 -8.92
N TRP A 500 2.84 -2.25 -8.62
CA TRP A 500 1.49 -1.73 -8.66
C TRP A 500 0.83 -1.93 -7.30
N SER A 501 0.31 -0.87 -6.75
CA SER A 501 -0.53 -0.91 -5.56
C SER A 501 -1.70 0.03 -5.80
N THR A 502 -2.91 -0.40 -5.48
CA THR A 502 -4.14 0.32 -5.78
C THR A 502 -4.82 0.81 -4.53
N SER A 503 -5.84 1.65 -4.70
CA SER A 503 -6.84 1.87 -3.67
C SER A 503 -7.43 0.52 -3.23
N LYS A 504 -7.56 0.34 -1.94
CA LYS A 504 -8.01 -0.94 -1.37
C LYS A 504 -9.52 -1.16 -1.47
N VAL A 505 -10.25 -0.18 -2.01
CA VAL A 505 -11.72 -0.18 -2.00
C VAL A 505 -12.37 0.33 -3.29
N ALA A 506 -11.62 0.57 -4.35
CA ALA A 506 -12.16 1.08 -5.61
C ALA A 506 -11.41 0.46 -6.79
N PRO A 507 -11.60 -0.84 -7.06
CA PRO A 507 -10.85 -1.55 -8.09
C PRO A 507 -11.01 -0.92 -9.49
N TRP A 508 -12.16 -0.36 -9.81
CA TRP A 508 -12.44 0.30 -11.07
C TRP A 508 -11.58 1.54 -11.32
N ASN A 509 -11.29 2.34 -10.28
CA ASN A 509 -10.47 3.54 -10.42
C ASN A 509 -8.99 3.20 -10.59
N ALA A 510 -8.56 2.08 -10.05
CA ALA A 510 -7.17 1.65 -10.04
C ALA A 510 -6.52 1.55 -11.42
N PHE A 511 -7.31 1.33 -12.46
CA PHE A 511 -6.85 1.17 -13.84
C PHE A 511 -6.58 2.49 -14.59
N ASN A 512 -6.85 3.66 -13.98
CA ASN A 512 -6.66 4.97 -14.61
C ASN A 512 -5.24 5.18 -15.17
N VAL A 513 -4.22 4.65 -14.50
CA VAL A 513 -2.80 4.82 -14.87
C VAL A 513 -2.43 4.17 -16.21
N TRP A 514 -3.25 3.28 -16.74
CA TRP A 514 -3.07 2.62 -18.04
C TRP A 514 -3.96 3.19 -19.14
N THR A 515 -4.87 4.12 -18.83
CA THR A 515 -5.66 4.81 -19.89
C THR A 515 -4.75 5.61 -20.80
N THR A 516 -5.14 5.72 -22.07
CA THR A 516 -4.33 6.39 -23.11
C THR A 516 -3.98 7.83 -22.74
N ASP A 517 -4.91 8.57 -22.17
CA ASP A 517 -4.76 9.99 -21.86
C ASP A 517 -4.26 10.28 -20.44
N TYR A 518 -3.92 9.26 -19.64
CA TYR A 518 -3.41 9.49 -18.29
C TYR A 518 -2.04 10.21 -18.33
N PRO A 519 -1.93 11.43 -17.76
CA PRO A 519 -0.76 12.29 -17.97
C PRO A 519 0.51 11.82 -17.27
N LYS A 520 0.40 10.89 -16.33
CA LYS A 520 1.53 10.38 -15.52
C LYS A 520 1.72 8.86 -15.67
N LYS A 521 1.23 8.28 -16.76
CA LYS A 521 1.33 6.84 -16.96
C LYS A 521 2.77 6.34 -17.00
N ASN A 522 2.96 5.16 -16.45
CA ASN A 522 4.28 4.55 -16.34
C ASN A 522 4.66 3.75 -17.59
N GLU A 523 3.68 3.24 -18.31
CA GLU A 523 3.84 2.41 -19.51
C GLU A 523 3.15 3.08 -20.72
N PRO A 524 3.73 3.00 -21.92
CA PRO A 524 3.13 3.53 -23.15
C PRO A 524 2.02 2.61 -23.69
N TYR A 525 1.10 2.18 -22.83
CA TYR A 525 -0.04 1.34 -23.18
C TYR A 525 -1.19 2.17 -23.74
N SER A 526 -1.93 1.63 -24.69
CA SER A 526 -3.12 2.26 -25.27
C SER A 526 -4.05 1.18 -25.84
N ASN A 527 -5.31 1.19 -25.41
CA ASN A 527 -6.36 0.32 -25.92
C ASN A 527 -7.71 1.04 -25.83
N ALA A 528 -8.39 1.18 -26.97
CA ALA A 528 -9.62 1.95 -27.06
C ALA A 528 -10.81 1.31 -26.32
N GLU A 529 -10.91 -0.04 -26.27
CA GLU A 529 -11.92 -0.75 -25.48
C GLU A 529 -11.69 -0.53 -23.98
N PHE A 530 -10.44 -0.61 -23.56
CA PHE A 530 -10.04 -0.36 -22.17
C PHE A 530 -10.38 1.08 -21.75
N ASP A 531 -10.05 2.06 -22.58
CA ASP A 531 -10.34 3.48 -22.32
C ASP A 531 -11.85 3.74 -22.20
N ASP A 532 -12.67 3.16 -23.11
CA ASP A 532 -14.13 3.26 -23.08
C ASP A 532 -14.70 2.65 -21.80
N LEU A 533 -14.24 1.44 -21.43
CA LEU A 533 -14.68 0.76 -20.21
C LEU A 533 -14.32 1.58 -18.98
N TRP A 534 -13.11 2.17 -18.93
CA TRP A 534 -12.70 3.01 -17.80
C TRP A 534 -13.57 4.27 -17.69
N VAL A 535 -13.87 4.94 -18.80
CA VAL A 535 -14.76 6.10 -18.82
C VAL A 535 -16.17 5.72 -18.36
N ARG A 536 -16.71 4.61 -18.83
CA ARG A 536 -18.03 4.12 -18.44
C ARG A 536 -18.08 3.74 -16.95
N ALA A 537 -17.07 3.05 -16.44
CA ALA A 537 -16.99 2.64 -15.05
C ALA A 537 -16.73 3.80 -14.07
N ASN A 538 -16.22 4.95 -14.52
CA ASN A 538 -15.80 6.03 -13.62
C ASN A 538 -16.46 7.39 -13.91
N GLN A 539 -16.95 7.64 -15.13
CA GLN A 539 -17.43 8.97 -15.54
C GLN A 539 -18.84 8.98 -16.15
N SER A 540 -19.41 7.80 -16.52
CA SER A 540 -20.76 7.72 -17.07
C SER A 540 -21.80 7.39 -15.99
N GLU A 541 -23.10 7.44 -16.37
CA GLU A 541 -24.19 7.01 -15.51
C GLU A 541 -24.16 5.49 -15.19
N GLU A 542 -23.51 4.67 -16.03
CA GLU A 542 -23.39 3.23 -15.83
C GLU A 542 -22.62 2.86 -14.54
N ARG A 543 -21.76 3.78 -14.03
CA ARG A 543 -21.02 3.58 -12.78
C ARG A 543 -21.90 3.47 -11.53
N PHE A 544 -23.16 3.90 -11.60
CA PHE A 544 -24.12 3.77 -10.51
C PHE A 544 -24.76 2.37 -10.43
N ASP A 545 -24.60 1.55 -11.46
CA ASP A 545 -24.92 0.13 -11.44
C ASP A 545 -23.68 -0.64 -10.97
N LYS A 546 -23.71 -1.13 -9.71
CA LYS A 546 -22.57 -1.83 -9.07
C LYS A 546 -22.12 -3.04 -9.88
N ASP A 547 -23.07 -3.85 -10.38
CA ASP A 547 -22.76 -5.06 -11.14
C ASP A 547 -22.14 -4.72 -12.51
N ALA A 548 -22.73 -3.77 -13.23
CA ALA A 548 -22.17 -3.30 -14.50
C ALA A 548 -20.78 -2.68 -14.33
N ARG A 549 -20.54 -1.95 -13.25
CA ARG A 549 -19.25 -1.34 -12.92
C ARG A 549 -18.18 -2.40 -12.65
N LEU A 550 -18.53 -3.45 -11.92
CA LEU A 550 -17.63 -4.58 -11.67
C LEU A 550 -17.34 -5.38 -12.93
N ASP A 551 -18.34 -5.66 -13.77
CA ASP A 551 -18.15 -6.34 -15.06
C ASP A 551 -17.19 -5.57 -15.97
N MET A 552 -17.33 -4.22 -16.04
CA MET A 552 -16.39 -3.36 -16.76
C MET A 552 -14.97 -3.45 -16.16
N THR A 553 -14.86 -3.51 -14.84
CA THR A 553 -13.56 -3.62 -14.15
C THR A 553 -12.88 -4.96 -14.43
N PHE A 554 -13.63 -6.06 -14.40
CA PHE A 554 -13.15 -7.38 -14.76
C PHE A 554 -12.68 -7.43 -16.22
N ARG A 555 -13.46 -6.84 -17.15
CA ARG A 555 -13.07 -6.80 -18.56
C ARG A 555 -11.79 -5.96 -18.79
N MET A 556 -11.60 -4.88 -18.05
CA MET A 556 -10.34 -4.10 -18.12
C MET A 556 -9.14 -4.95 -17.68
N GLU A 557 -9.24 -5.72 -16.59
CA GLU A 557 -8.15 -6.61 -16.17
C GLU A 557 -7.89 -7.70 -17.20
N GLU A 558 -8.96 -8.32 -17.73
CA GLU A 558 -8.88 -9.35 -18.76
C GLU A 558 -8.14 -8.85 -20.02
N ILE A 559 -8.49 -7.65 -20.53
CA ILE A 559 -7.81 -7.02 -21.68
C ILE A 559 -6.31 -6.87 -21.41
N MET A 560 -5.94 -6.39 -20.23
CA MET A 560 -4.53 -6.20 -19.89
C MET A 560 -3.77 -7.54 -19.82
N LEU A 561 -4.40 -8.59 -19.34
CA LEU A 561 -3.82 -9.94 -19.30
C LEU A 561 -3.75 -10.57 -20.70
N GLU A 562 -4.81 -10.43 -21.50
CA GLU A 562 -4.86 -10.92 -22.89
C GLU A 562 -3.79 -10.28 -23.77
N GLU A 563 -3.49 -8.99 -23.57
CA GLU A 563 -2.47 -8.25 -24.33
C GLU A 563 -1.09 -8.30 -23.68
N ALA A 564 -0.98 -8.91 -22.50
CA ALA A 564 0.22 -8.84 -21.68
C ALA A 564 0.75 -7.40 -21.58
N ALA A 565 -0.16 -6.45 -21.26
CA ALA A 565 0.17 -5.04 -21.15
C ALA A 565 1.27 -4.77 -20.10
N ILE A 566 1.24 -5.53 -19.04
CA ILE A 566 2.33 -5.76 -18.08
C ILE A 566 2.44 -7.27 -17.84
N ILE A 567 3.55 -7.71 -17.27
CA ILE A 567 3.77 -9.13 -16.93
C ILE A 567 3.80 -9.24 -15.41
N PRO A 568 2.67 -9.59 -14.77
CA PRO A 568 2.63 -9.86 -13.33
C PRO A 568 3.57 -11.01 -12.96
N VAL A 569 4.26 -10.89 -11.83
CA VAL A 569 5.25 -11.89 -11.41
C VAL A 569 4.98 -12.38 -9.98
N MET A 570 4.87 -11.47 -9.02
CA MET A 570 4.78 -11.84 -7.60
C MET A 570 4.10 -10.77 -6.77
N GLU A 571 3.56 -11.19 -5.63
CA GLU A 571 3.05 -10.33 -4.55
C GLU A 571 3.88 -10.53 -3.29
N SER A 572 4.12 -9.42 -2.56
CA SER A 572 4.86 -9.47 -1.29
C SER A 572 3.89 -9.27 -0.12
N PRO A 573 3.56 -10.32 0.62
CA PRO A 573 2.75 -10.22 1.83
C PRO A 573 3.51 -9.44 2.92
N GLY A 574 2.78 -8.78 3.79
CA GLY A 574 3.35 -8.25 5.03
C GLY A 574 3.68 -9.40 5.99
N ARG A 575 4.85 -9.37 6.63
CA ARG A 575 5.33 -10.42 7.54
C ARG A 575 5.88 -9.82 8.80
N TYR A 576 5.41 -10.32 9.93
CA TYR A 576 5.74 -9.76 11.24
C TYR A 576 5.91 -10.87 12.26
N LEU A 577 6.80 -10.63 13.23
CA LEU A 577 6.76 -11.33 14.51
C LEU A 577 5.98 -10.47 15.50
N LYS A 578 5.01 -11.05 16.19
CA LYS A 578 4.14 -10.43 17.18
C LYS A 578 4.41 -11.06 18.54
N ALA A 579 4.59 -10.26 19.58
CA ALA A 579 4.75 -10.76 20.95
C ALA A 579 3.44 -11.41 21.45
N ASP A 580 3.56 -12.49 22.22
CA ASP A 580 2.42 -13.26 22.73
C ASP A 580 1.49 -12.41 23.60
N ARG A 581 2.02 -11.39 24.28
CA ARG A 581 1.22 -10.46 25.10
C ARG A 581 0.35 -9.50 24.29
N VAL A 582 0.48 -9.45 22.95
CA VAL A 582 -0.32 -8.59 22.08
C VAL A 582 -1.49 -9.39 21.50
N GLN A 583 -2.70 -8.96 21.77
CA GLN A 583 -3.91 -9.45 21.13
C GLN A 583 -4.42 -8.40 20.14
N LEU A 584 -4.64 -8.82 18.90
CA LEU A 584 -5.22 -7.97 17.86
C LEU A 584 -6.75 -8.12 17.84
N PRO A 585 -7.49 -7.08 17.42
CA PRO A 585 -8.96 -7.11 17.39
C PRO A 585 -9.53 -7.98 16.27
N THR A 586 -8.69 -8.38 15.32
CA THR A 586 -9.02 -9.20 14.15
C THR A 586 -8.12 -10.42 14.12
N SER A 587 -8.39 -11.37 13.22
CA SER A 587 -7.46 -12.47 12.98
C SER A 587 -6.07 -11.91 12.61
N ASP A 588 -5.03 -12.66 12.96
CA ASP A 588 -3.66 -12.26 12.70
C ASP A 588 -3.37 -12.05 11.19
N ASN A 589 -4.24 -12.58 10.30
CA ASN A 589 -4.13 -12.45 8.85
C ASN A 589 -4.92 -11.28 8.26
N SER A 590 -5.75 -10.60 9.06
CA SER A 590 -6.55 -9.46 8.58
C SER A 590 -5.76 -8.17 8.61
N TYR A 591 -5.77 -7.43 7.51
CA TYR A 591 -5.15 -6.13 7.38
C TYR A 591 -6.18 -5.01 7.51
N VAL A 592 -6.05 -4.16 8.52
CA VAL A 592 -6.89 -2.98 8.68
C VAL A 592 -6.28 -1.83 7.89
N VAL A 593 -7.02 -1.32 6.92
CA VAL A 593 -6.59 -0.16 6.11
C VAL A 593 -6.31 1.03 7.03
N ASN A 594 -5.20 1.70 6.82
CA ASN A 594 -4.65 2.84 7.56
C ASN A 594 -4.10 2.54 8.97
N VAL A 595 -4.36 1.40 9.55
CA VAL A 595 -3.91 1.07 10.92
C VAL A 595 -3.09 -0.22 10.99
N GLY A 596 -2.78 -0.86 9.87
CA GLY A 596 -2.02 -2.10 9.73
C GLY A 596 -2.36 -3.13 10.82
N PHE A 597 -2.95 -4.26 10.54
CA PHE A 597 -3.41 -5.27 11.51
C PHE A 597 -4.22 -4.75 12.71
N GLY A 598 -4.62 -3.49 12.73
CA GLY A 598 -5.33 -2.90 13.85
C GLY A 598 -4.48 -2.67 15.11
N TRP A 599 -3.16 -2.48 14.97
CA TRP A 599 -2.24 -2.28 16.11
C TRP A 599 -2.72 -1.23 17.12
N MET A 600 -3.33 -0.13 16.68
CA MET A 600 -3.84 0.87 17.61
C MET A 600 -5.05 0.39 18.44
N TYR A 601 -5.72 -0.67 18.00
CA TYR A 601 -6.82 -1.33 18.71
C TYR A 601 -6.37 -2.58 19.45
N ALA A 602 -5.07 -2.87 19.47
CA ALA A 602 -4.51 -4.02 20.17
C ALA A 602 -4.78 -3.95 21.68
N ARG A 603 -4.75 -5.11 22.32
CA ARG A 603 -4.79 -5.27 23.77
C ARG A 603 -3.48 -5.85 24.23
N ILE A 604 -2.97 -5.36 25.36
CA ILE A 604 -1.81 -5.93 26.02
C ILE A 604 -2.32 -6.78 27.17
N VAL A 605 -2.06 -8.08 27.12
CA VAL A 605 -2.35 -9.00 28.22
C VAL A 605 -1.08 -9.22 29.02
N GLU A 606 -1.15 -9.09 30.32
CA GLU A 606 -0.03 -9.47 31.21
C GLU A 606 0.09 -11.00 31.24
N GLU A 607 1.31 -11.51 31.20
CA GLU A 607 1.61 -12.94 31.34
C GLU A 607 1.27 -13.47 32.75
#